data_1015c294593d5b457b6b244349898f7f
#
_entry.id   1015c294593d5b457b6b244349898f7f
#
_cell.length_a   1.000
_cell.length_b   1.000
_cell.length_c   1.000
_cell.angle_alpha   90.00
_cell.angle_beta   90.00
_cell.angle_gamma   90.00
#
_symmetry.space_group_name_H-M   'P 1'
#
loop_
_entity.id
_entity.type
_entity.pdbx_description
1 polymer ?
#
loop_
_entity_poly.entity_id
_entity_poly.type
_entity_poly.pdbx_seq_one_letter_code
_entity_poly.pdbx_strand_id
1 'polypeptide(L)'
;MKGEAMNAAKLIVMYPTPADVTVFERRYAEEHVPMAVEKLAGKIRFDANLITSAPGREQAPYHRIAEVYFPSMKALEDCLSSPGGQETAAHAIEISSGGPPLFLIAEVETFIF
;
A
#
# COMPACT_ATOMS: atom_id res chain seq x y z
N MET A 1 -31.04 -8.15 -5.35
CA MET A 1 -30.45 -8.66 -4.80
C MET A 1 -29.45 -8.30 -4.63
N LYS A 2 -29.20 -8.13 -4.16
CA LYS A 2 -28.17 -7.83 -3.94
C LYS A 2 -27.31 -8.58 -4.47
N GLY A 3 -27.27 -9.18 -4.84
CA GLY A 3 -26.42 -10.15 -5.21
C GLY A 3 -25.23 -9.80 -5.97
N GLU A 4 -25.28 -8.81 -6.72
CA GLU A 4 -24.19 -8.44 -7.61
C GLU A 4 -23.21 -7.47 -6.99
N ALA A 5 -23.18 -7.36 -5.68
CA ALA A 5 -22.22 -6.47 -5.05
C ALA A 5 -20.82 -6.82 -5.50
N MET A 6 -20.08 -5.84 -6.00
CA MET A 6 -18.71 -6.04 -6.38
C MET A 6 -17.85 -6.02 -5.13
N ASN A 7 -16.96 -6.98 -5.02
CA ASN A 7 -16.01 -6.98 -3.94
C ASN A 7 -15.00 -5.87 -4.13
N ALA A 8 -14.67 -5.20 -3.06
CA ALA A 8 -13.59 -4.24 -3.08
C ALA A 8 -12.27 -4.98 -3.34
N ALA A 9 -11.30 -4.27 -3.85
CA ALA A 9 -9.97 -4.79 -4.06
C ALA A 9 -8.98 -3.86 -3.39
N LYS A 10 -7.81 -4.38 -3.02
CA LYS A 10 -6.80 -3.51 -2.45
C LYS A 10 -5.40 -3.90 -2.91
N LEU A 11 -4.57 -2.89 -3.01
CA LEU A 11 -3.15 -3.04 -3.22
C LEU A 11 -2.47 -2.99 -1.86
N ILE A 12 -1.61 -3.96 -1.59
CA ILE A 12 -0.84 -4.02 -0.35
C ILE A 12 0.63 -3.82 -0.72
N VAL A 13 1.28 -2.86 -0.07
CA VAL A 13 2.71 -2.60 -0.30
C VAL A 13 3.42 -2.78 1.02
N MET A 14 4.32 -3.76 1.08
CA MET A 14 5.03 -4.10 2.31
C MET A 14 6.49 -3.70 2.17
N TYR A 15 6.92 -2.78 3.03
CA TYR A 15 8.29 -2.26 3.01
C TYR A 15 9.12 -3.00 4.06
N PRO A 16 10.20 -3.69 3.64
CA PRO A 16 11.12 -4.31 4.61
C PRO A 16 11.71 -3.25 5.55
N THR A 17 12.21 -3.68 6.68
CA THR A 17 12.84 -2.76 7.64
C THR A 17 13.91 -1.93 6.91
N PRO A 18 13.80 -0.60 6.94
CA PRO A 18 14.73 0.25 6.18
C PRO A 18 16.15 0.21 6.74
N ALA A 19 17.11 0.52 5.88
CA ALA A 19 18.50 0.69 6.31
C ALA A 19 18.62 1.85 7.28
N ASP A 20 17.85 2.92 7.06
CA ASP A 20 17.79 4.09 7.92
C ASP A 20 16.34 4.47 8.11
N VAL A 21 15.80 4.13 9.29
CA VAL A 21 14.37 4.33 9.59
C VAL A 21 14.01 5.82 9.55
N THR A 22 14.85 6.68 10.08
CA THR A 22 14.56 8.13 10.12
C THR A 22 14.44 8.70 8.72
N VAL A 23 15.36 8.34 7.83
CA VAL A 23 15.32 8.81 6.44
C VAL A 23 14.09 8.25 5.72
N PHE A 24 13.82 6.95 5.91
CA PHE A 24 12.66 6.33 5.29
C PHE A 24 11.37 7.00 5.73
N GLU A 25 11.17 7.20 7.04
CA GLU A 25 9.94 7.79 7.56
C GLU A 25 9.72 9.21 7.04
N ARG A 26 10.81 9.98 6.95
CA ARG A 26 10.71 11.34 6.39
C ARG A 26 10.29 11.31 4.94
N ARG A 27 10.94 10.50 4.11
CA ARG A 27 10.61 10.40 2.69
C ARG A 27 9.20 9.82 2.48
N TYR A 28 8.82 8.85 3.31
CA TYR A 28 7.50 8.26 3.23
C TYR A 28 6.43 9.32 3.51
N ALA A 29 6.58 10.07 4.60
CA ALA A 29 5.58 11.06 5.01
C ALA A 29 5.57 12.31 4.11
N GLU A 30 6.74 12.77 3.70
CA GLU A 30 6.85 14.05 2.99
C GLU A 30 6.78 13.93 1.49
N GLU A 31 7.14 12.77 0.94
CA GLU A 31 7.18 12.57 -0.52
C GLU A 31 6.17 11.53 -0.98
N HIS A 32 6.19 10.34 -0.38
CA HIS A 32 5.42 9.22 -0.91
C HIS A 32 3.93 9.30 -0.61
N VAL A 33 3.56 9.56 0.64
CA VAL A 33 2.13 9.65 1.01
C VAL A 33 1.42 10.74 0.21
N PRO A 34 1.99 11.97 0.10
CA PRO A 34 1.35 12.99 -0.74
C PRO A 34 1.23 12.57 -2.20
N MET A 35 2.24 11.89 -2.75
CA MET A 35 2.18 11.40 -4.13
C MET A 35 1.06 10.37 -4.29
N ALA A 36 0.96 9.40 -3.36
CA ALA A 36 -0.07 8.38 -3.41
C ALA A 36 -1.47 8.99 -3.30
N VAL A 37 -1.64 9.95 -2.40
CA VAL A 37 -2.92 10.64 -2.22
C VAL A 37 -3.34 11.34 -3.51
N GLU A 38 -2.39 12.00 -4.18
CA GLU A 38 -2.68 12.75 -5.40
C GLU A 38 -2.82 11.85 -6.62
N LYS A 39 -1.94 10.88 -6.79
CA LYS A 39 -1.77 10.21 -8.07
C LYS A 39 -2.42 8.84 -8.20
N LEU A 40 -2.84 8.22 -7.10
CA LEU A 40 -3.53 6.93 -7.18
C LEU A 40 -5.02 7.15 -7.40
N ALA A 41 -5.40 7.34 -8.67
CA ALA A 41 -6.78 7.64 -9.04
C ALA A 41 -7.68 6.44 -8.81
N GLY A 42 -8.91 6.69 -8.36
CA GLY A 42 -9.91 5.66 -8.18
C GLY A 42 -9.92 5.02 -6.80
N LYS A 43 -8.95 5.33 -5.96
CA LYS A 43 -8.93 4.78 -4.60
C LYS A 43 -10.04 5.37 -3.76
N ILE A 44 -10.53 4.57 -2.81
CA ILE A 44 -11.56 5.01 -1.86
C ILE A 44 -11.04 5.06 -0.43
N ARG A 45 -9.83 4.54 -0.18
CA ARG A 45 -9.25 4.53 1.17
C ARG A 45 -7.76 4.23 1.05
N PHE A 46 -6.97 4.80 1.95
CA PHE A 46 -5.54 4.56 2.00
C PHE A 46 -5.13 4.46 3.48
N ASP A 47 -4.61 3.31 3.88
CA ASP A 47 -4.12 3.07 5.23
C ASP A 47 -2.60 2.91 5.17
N ALA A 48 -1.91 3.70 6.00
CA ALA A 48 -0.45 3.61 6.11
C ALA A 48 -0.14 3.01 7.49
N ASN A 49 0.04 1.69 7.53
CA ASN A 49 0.25 0.99 8.79
C ASN A 49 1.72 1.01 9.19
N LEU A 50 2.00 1.43 10.42
CA LEU A 50 3.32 1.34 11.01
C LEU A 50 3.37 0.06 11.84
N ILE A 51 4.29 -0.85 11.48
CA ILE A 51 4.40 -2.11 12.20
C ILE A 51 5.19 -1.87 13.48
N THR A 52 4.59 -2.21 14.61
CA THR A 52 5.18 -1.97 15.92
C THR A 52 5.77 -3.22 16.55
N SER A 53 5.28 -4.39 16.17
CA SER A 53 5.81 -5.64 16.70
C SER A 53 5.32 -6.80 15.84
N ALA A 54 5.96 -7.95 16.01
CA ALA A 54 5.55 -9.20 15.38
C ALA A 54 5.59 -10.27 16.47
N PRO A 55 4.44 -10.65 17.04
CA PRO A 55 4.44 -11.65 18.12
C PRO A 55 5.17 -12.92 17.73
N GLY A 56 6.00 -13.42 18.64
CA GLY A 56 6.81 -14.60 18.39
C GLY A 56 8.13 -14.34 17.68
N ARG A 57 8.44 -13.08 17.36
CA ARG A 57 9.69 -12.72 16.67
C ARG A 57 10.36 -11.58 17.43
N GLU A 58 11.69 -11.51 17.37
CA GLU A 58 12.41 -10.40 17.95
C GLU A 58 12.19 -9.12 17.17
N GLN A 59 12.17 -9.23 15.84
CA GLN A 59 11.96 -8.10 14.96
C GLN A 59 10.91 -8.43 13.94
N ALA A 60 10.09 -7.44 13.60
CA ALA A 60 9.15 -7.59 12.51
C ALA A 60 9.93 -7.54 11.19
N PRO A 61 9.57 -8.40 10.21
CA PRO A 61 10.26 -8.40 8.92
C PRO A 61 9.92 -7.20 8.04
N TYR A 62 8.85 -6.49 8.37
CA TYR A 62 8.39 -5.32 7.61
C TYR A 62 8.19 -4.16 8.55
N HIS A 63 8.39 -2.94 8.02
CA HIS A 63 8.33 -1.70 8.80
C HIS A 63 7.03 -0.94 8.54
N ARG A 64 6.66 -0.80 7.26
CA ARG A 64 5.42 -0.15 6.85
C ARG A 64 4.65 -1.09 5.93
N ILE A 65 3.32 -1.11 6.10
CA ILE A 65 2.44 -1.82 5.18
C ILE A 65 1.35 -0.84 4.78
N ALA A 66 1.35 -0.47 3.51
CA ALA A 66 0.31 0.40 2.96
C ALA A 66 -0.79 -0.46 2.35
N GLU A 67 -2.03 -0.04 2.53
CA GLU A 67 -3.18 -0.69 1.91
C GLU A 67 -4.02 0.36 1.22
N VAL A 68 -4.18 0.22 -0.08
CA VAL A 68 -4.93 1.18 -0.90
C VAL A 68 -6.16 0.45 -1.44
N TYR A 69 -7.33 0.95 -1.09
CA TYR A 69 -8.60 0.29 -1.41
C TYR A 69 -9.25 0.91 -2.63
N PHE A 70 -9.85 0.03 -3.45
CA PHE A 70 -10.57 0.42 -4.66
C PHE A 70 -11.95 -0.25 -4.64
N PRO A 71 -12.94 0.36 -5.31
CA PRO A 71 -14.29 -0.23 -5.30
C PRO A 71 -14.39 -1.55 -6.06
N SER A 72 -13.42 -1.84 -6.94
CA SER A 72 -13.41 -3.07 -7.73
C SER A 72 -12.01 -3.40 -8.17
N MET A 73 -11.81 -4.64 -8.60
CA MET A 73 -10.55 -5.08 -9.17
C MET A 73 -10.21 -4.26 -10.43
N LYS A 74 -11.24 -3.95 -11.25
CA LYS A 74 -11.00 -3.18 -12.46
C LYS A 74 -10.45 -1.78 -12.14
N ALA A 75 -11.04 -1.12 -11.13
CA ALA A 75 -10.56 0.20 -10.73
C ALA A 75 -9.11 0.14 -10.25
N LEU A 76 -8.75 -0.92 -9.52
CA LEU A 76 -7.38 -1.13 -9.07
C LEU A 76 -6.44 -1.32 -10.26
N GLU A 77 -6.81 -2.19 -11.20
CA GLU A 77 -5.98 -2.47 -12.38
C GLU A 77 -5.82 -1.23 -13.25
N ASP A 78 -6.89 -0.46 -13.43
CA ASP A 78 -6.83 0.79 -14.18
C ASP A 78 -5.86 1.77 -13.53
N CYS A 79 -5.88 1.87 -12.20
CA CYS A 79 -4.95 2.74 -11.46
C CYS A 79 -3.50 2.30 -11.66
N LEU A 80 -3.23 1.00 -11.50
CA LEU A 80 -1.86 0.50 -11.64
C LEU A 80 -1.31 0.68 -13.05
N SER A 81 -2.19 0.67 -14.06
CA SER A 81 -1.77 0.87 -15.45
C SER A 81 -1.61 2.34 -15.81
N SER A 82 -2.10 3.24 -14.96
CA SER A 82 -2.06 4.67 -15.24
C SER A 82 -0.66 5.25 -15.01
N PRO A 83 -0.35 6.39 -15.64
CA PRO A 83 0.93 7.06 -15.37
C PRO A 83 1.14 7.38 -13.90
N GLY A 84 0.09 7.82 -13.19
CA GLY A 84 0.18 8.12 -11.76
C GLY A 84 0.45 6.88 -10.91
N GLY A 85 -0.17 5.76 -11.25
CA GLY A 85 0.08 4.49 -10.58
C GLY A 85 1.50 4.01 -10.80
N GLN A 86 1.98 4.11 -12.03
CA GLN A 86 3.35 3.70 -12.38
C GLN A 86 4.38 4.56 -11.65
N GLU A 87 4.16 5.86 -11.61
CA GLU A 87 5.06 6.79 -10.93
C GLU A 87 5.10 6.53 -9.44
N THR A 88 3.94 6.30 -8.83
CA THR A 88 3.85 6.05 -7.39
C THR A 88 4.54 4.72 -7.03
N ALA A 89 4.36 3.69 -7.85
CA ALA A 89 5.03 2.41 -7.63
C ALA A 89 6.55 2.54 -7.73
N ALA A 90 7.03 3.31 -8.72
CA ALA A 90 8.46 3.54 -8.88
C ALA A 90 9.04 4.26 -7.66
N HIS A 91 8.30 5.22 -7.11
CA HIS A 91 8.75 5.95 -5.92
C HIS A 91 8.79 5.05 -4.69
N ALA A 92 7.83 4.12 -4.57
CA ALA A 92 7.84 3.14 -3.47
C ALA A 92 9.13 2.32 -3.51
N ILE A 93 9.53 1.89 -4.70
CA ILE A 93 10.77 1.13 -4.88
C ILE A 93 11.98 1.99 -4.51
N GLU A 94 11.98 3.26 -4.93
CA GLU A 94 13.09 4.16 -4.69
C GLU A 94 13.35 4.37 -3.20
N ILE A 95 12.29 4.55 -2.38
CA ILE A 95 12.47 4.83 -0.95
C ILE A 95 12.69 3.58 -0.11
N SER A 96 12.52 2.39 -0.67
CA SER A 96 12.59 1.13 0.09
C SER A 96 14.03 0.70 0.26
N SER A 97 14.72 1.30 1.26
CA SER A 97 16.15 1.12 1.46
C SER A 97 16.51 -0.21 2.11
N GLY A 98 15.55 -0.92 2.67
CA GLY A 98 15.81 -2.23 3.30
C GLY A 98 15.69 -3.40 2.36
N GLY A 99 15.40 -3.14 1.08
CA GLY A 99 15.18 -4.16 0.06
C GLY A 99 13.94 -3.82 -0.74
N PRO A 100 13.68 -4.54 -1.84
CA PRO A 100 12.51 -4.26 -2.67
C PRO A 100 11.22 -4.39 -1.86
N PRO A 101 10.26 -3.49 -2.06
CA PRO A 101 8.96 -3.65 -1.41
C PRO A 101 8.20 -4.80 -2.07
N LEU A 102 7.30 -5.41 -1.32
CA LEU A 102 6.45 -6.47 -1.84
C LEU A 102 5.11 -5.87 -2.21
N PHE A 103 4.68 -6.08 -3.46
CA PHE A 103 3.38 -5.60 -3.93
C PHE A 103 2.44 -6.79 -4.04
N LEU A 104 1.28 -6.71 -3.39
CA LEU A 104 0.27 -7.75 -3.42
C LEU A 104 -1.07 -7.15 -3.79
N ILE A 105 -1.88 -7.90 -4.51
CA ILE A 105 -3.24 -7.49 -4.87
C ILE A 105 -4.18 -8.48 -4.21
N ALA A 106 -5.19 -7.97 -3.51
CA ALA A 106 -6.14 -8.80 -2.80
C ALA A 106 -7.56 -8.40 -3.12
N GLU A 107 -8.43 -9.39 -3.19
CA GLU A 107 -9.87 -9.20 -3.19
C GLU A 107 -10.31 -9.15 -1.74
N VAL A 108 -11.16 -8.19 -1.39
CA VAL A 108 -11.51 -7.97 0.02
C VAL A 108 -12.85 -8.60 0.34
N GLU A 109 -12.88 -9.41 1.37
CA GLU A 109 -14.12 -9.90 1.98
C GLU A 109 -14.22 -9.26 3.35
N THR A 110 -15.34 -8.61 3.63
CA THR A 110 -15.52 -7.89 4.89
C THR A 110 -16.62 -8.54 5.69
N PHE A 111 -16.34 -8.82 6.94
CA PHE A 111 -17.31 -9.37 7.89
C PHE A 111 -17.52 -8.34 8.98
N ILE A 112 -18.80 -7.98 9.22
CA ILE A 112 -19.15 -6.97 10.21
C ILE A 112 -19.79 -7.68 11.40
N PHE A 113 -19.37 -7.32 12.60
CA PHE A 113 -19.86 -7.96 13.83
C PHE A 113 -20.69 -7.00 14.66
#